data_9364ac578e2768c337017b0855db6966
#
_entry.id   9364ac578e2768c337017b0855db6966
#
_cell.length_a   1.000
_cell.length_b   1.000
_cell.length_c   1.000
_cell.angle_alpha   90.00
_cell.angle_beta   90.00
_cell.angle_gamma   90.00
#
_symmetry.space_group_name_H-M   'P 1'
#
loop_
_entity.id
_entity.type
_entity.pdbx_description
1 polymer ?
#
loop_
_entity_poly.entity_id
_entity_poly.type
_entity_poly.pdbx_seq_one_letter_code
_entity_poly.pdbx_strand_id
1 'polypeptide(L)'
;MKITYFVSSLTLLTASLIFVLSGEIFHAETSKIFWLFQQNFLFFSGCIAWCFMTLAMCLILRSPWLNRILKGLDKSWGLHKQAGIIATVFTLAHWLDEKIPHWLVQNGWLDHPGSLGSVQISSWQSQLIYAGLLAAEWSTYLMIGLVLVSLVKKIPYNIFHFIHRLFPVFYLATAFHIFTVLFKTYWWNSPAGILLVIVSIPGIYAAGLSLFNMIGYKNKRVAIITNIDYYPNDIIEITLHTDTPLLHTPGQFSFLTFQHDAEAHPFTIASYYQDKKHLRFAIKALGDHTHSLKKELKTGQDVIVEGPWGYLDFNIQSERQVWVAGGIGITPFISQLEYLKHSDHPLCPIDLWYCVGQHDDLQYPVNLDLLCTAAGVTLHRIDAGMKLEAKHIMMESDNSQNVHVWFCGPAGFAKSLLSGL
;
A
#
# COMPACT_ATOMS: atom_id res chain seq x y z
N MET A 1 2.58 13.11 -1.90
CA MET A 1 3.11 13.55 -0.58
C MET A 1 2.06 14.29 0.25
N LYS A 2 1.42 15.39 -0.20
CA LYS A 2 0.43 16.16 0.59
C LYS A 2 -0.75 15.32 1.13
N ILE A 3 -1.29 14.38 0.36
CA ILE A 3 -2.47 13.60 0.76
C ILE A 3 -2.17 12.55 1.83
N THR A 4 -0.99 11.95 1.80
CA THR A 4 -0.56 10.99 2.84
C THR A 4 -0.37 11.68 4.19
N TYR A 5 0.24 12.86 4.20
CA TYR A 5 0.32 13.69 5.41
C TYR A 5 -1.06 14.09 5.92
N PHE A 6 -1.97 14.47 5.02
CA PHE A 6 -3.34 14.81 5.41
C PHE A 6 -4.06 13.64 6.09
N VAL A 7 -3.98 12.43 5.52
CA VAL A 7 -4.61 11.24 6.11
C VAL A 7 -3.98 10.90 7.46
N SER A 8 -2.65 10.95 7.60
CA SER A 8 -1.98 10.72 8.89
C SER A 8 -2.36 11.77 9.93
N SER A 9 -2.44 13.05 9.55
CA SER A 9 -2.89 14.13 10.45
C SER A 9 -4.34 13.95 10.89
N LEU A 10 -5.23 13.56 9.98
CA LEU A 10 -6.62 13.26 10.30
C LEU A 10 -6.74 12.09 11.27
N THR A 11 -5.94 11.05 11.09
CA THR A 11 -5.89 9.89 12.00
C THR A 11 -5.43 10.32 13.40
N LEU A 12 -4.39 11.15 13.48
CA LEU A 12 -3.90 11.68 14.74
C LEU A 12 -4.95 12.58 15.43
N LEU A 13 -5.61 13.42 14.66
CA LEU A 13 -6.72 14.27 15.17
C LEU A 13 -7.88 13.41 15.70
N THR A 14 -8.23 12.32 15.01
CA THR A 14 -9.26 11.37 15.46
C THR A 14 -8.87 10.74 16.78
N ALA A 15 -7.62 10.26 16.92
CA ALA A 15 -7.11 9.67 18.16
C ALA A 15 -7.13 10.69 19.31
N SER A 16 -6.69 11.92 19.05
CA SER A 16 -6.72 13.02 20.03
C SER A 16 -8.15 13.38 20.44
N LEU A 17 -9.08 13.40 19.49
CA LEU A 17 -10.50 13.67 19.78
C LEU A 17 -11.10 12.58 20.66
N ILE A 18 -10.83 11.30 20.39
CA ILE A 18 -11.27 10.18 21.24
C ILE A 18 -10.77 10.40 22.67
N PHE A 19 -9.48 10.72 22.82
CA PHE A 19 -8.88 10.94 24.13
C PHE A 19 -9.49 12.14 24.86
N VAL A 20 -9.70 13.28 24.19
CA VAL A 20 -10.33 14.46 24.80
C VAL A 20 -11.77 14.18 25.21
N LEU A 21 -12.53 13.49 24.36
CA LEU A 21 -13.93 13.13 24.63
C LEU A 21 -14.09 12.07 25.72
N SER A 22 -13.02 11.38 26.10
CA SER A 22 -13.05 10.44 27.22
C SER A 22 -13.21 11.15 28.57
N GLY A 23 -12.80 12.42 28.64
CA GLY A 23 -12.83 13.19 29.88
C GLY A 23 -11.75 12.82 30.89
N GLU A 24 -10.83 11.87 30.58
CA GLU A 24 -9.78 11.41 31.51
C GLU A 24 -8.91 12.56 32.06
N ILE A 25 -8.67 13.58 31.23
CA ILE A 25 -7.93 14.78 31.65
C ILE A 25 -8.59 15.47 32.86
N PHE A 26 -9.92 15.36 33.01
CA PHE A 26 -10.70 16.05 34.04
C PHE A 26 -11.09 15.16 35.21
N HIS A 27 -10.94 13.84 35.11
CA HIS A 27 -11.35 12.85 36.12
C HIS A 27 -10.21 12.26 36.95
N ALA A 28 -9.05 12.90 36.93
CA ALA A 28 -7.92 12.40 37.69
C ALA A 28 -8.16 12.57 39.22
N GLU A 29 -8.44 11.48 39.87
CA GLU A 29 -8.67 11.42 41.32
C GLU A 29 -7.38 11.38 42.14
N THR A 30 -6.20 11.44 41.53
CA THR A 30 -4.94 11.37 42.22
C THR A 30 -4.28 12.72 42.43
N SER A 31 -3.89 13.03 43.68
CA SER A 31 -3.09 14.19 44.01
C SER A 31 -1.62 14.08 43.58
N LYS A 32 -1.20 12.91 43.07
CA LYS A 32 0.16 12.64 42.63
C LYS A 32 0.33 12.91 41.15
N ILE A 33 1.01 14.00 40.82
CA ILE A 33 1.21 14.49 39.45
C ILE A 33 1.77 13.38 38.50
N PHE A 34 2.69 12.56 38.99
CA PHE A 34 3.26 11.48 38.17
C PHE A 34 2.19 10.49 37.66
N TRP A 35 1.32 10.01 38.55
CA TRP A 35 0.29 9.03 38.23
C TRP A 35 -0.80 9.62 37.33
N LEU A 36 -1.10 10.91 37.50
CA LEU A 36 -1.98 11.65 36.61
C LEU A 36 -1.40 11.68 35.19
N PHE A 37 -0.11 12.03 35.05
CA PHE A 37 0.54 12.09 33.75
C PHE A 37 0.62 10.69 33.11
N GLN A 38 1.02 9.67 33.88
CA GLN A 38 1.11 8.29 33.44
C GLN A 38 -0.24 7.77 32.91
N GLN A 39 -1.33 7.98 33.64
CA GLN A 39 -2.66 7.54 33.21
C GLN A 39 -3.09 8.23 31.91
N ASN A 40 -2.91 9.53 31.80
CA ASN A 40 -3.25 10.27 30.60
C ASN A 40 -2.41 9.83 29.40
N PHE A 41 -1.11 9.60 29.61
CA PHE A 41 -0.22 9.12 28.54
C PHE A 41 -0.58 7.70 28.10
N LEU A 42 -0.94 6.83 29.03
CA LEU A 42 -1.40 5.46 28.75
C LEU A 42 -2.60 5.48 27.81
N PHE A 43 -3.65 6.21 28.14
CA PHE A 43 -4.85 6.28 27.29
C PHE A 43 -4.58 6.97 25.96
N PHE A 44 -3.83 8.07 25.95
CA PHE A 44 -3.51 8.78 24.73
C PHE A 44 -2.69 7.95 23.75
N SER A 45 -1.63 7.30 24.25
CA SER A 45 -0.78 6.42 23.43
C SER A 45 -1.56 5.23 22.86
N GLY A 46 -2.45 4.64 23.67
CA GLY A 46 -3.35 3.58 23.24
C GLY A 46 -4.32 4.03 22.10
N CYS A 47 -4.90 5.21 22.22
CA CYS A 47 -5.76 5.77 21.16
C CYS A 47 -5.01 5.98 19.85
N ILE A 48 -3.77 6.50 19.92
CA ILE A 48 -2.94 6.69 18.71
C ILE A 48 -2.60 5.33 18.10
N ALA A 49 -2.08 4.40 18.91
CA ALA A 49 -1.73 3.06 18.45
C ALA A 49 -2.91 2.40 17.72
N TRP A 50 -4.09 2.42 18.33
CA TRP A 50 -5.29 1.82 17.76
C TRP A 50 -5.76 2.46 16.46
N CYS A 51 -5.84 3.78 16.39
CA CYS A 51 -6.26 4.48 15.18
C CYS A 51 -5.31 4.20 14.01
N PHE A 52 -4.00 4.17 14.25
CA PHE A 52 -3.02 3.85 13.22
C PHE A 52 -2.98 2.36 12.86
N MET A 53 -3.22 1.45 13.79
CA MET A 53 -3.43 0.03 13.47
C MET A 53 -4.65 -0.17 12.57
N THR A 54 -5.75 0.48 12.90
CA THR A 54 -6.98 0.45 12.09
C THR A 54 -6.76 1.02 10.69
N LEU A 55 -6.08 2.18 10.59
CA LEU A 55 -5.69 2.75 9.31
C LEU A 55 -4.86 1.75 8.49
N ALA A 56 -3.84 1.14 9.10
CA ALA A 56 -3.00 0.15 8.43
C ALA A 56 -3.84 -1.03 7.91
N MET A 57 -4.77 -1.54 8.71
CA MET A 57 -5.69 -2.62 8.28
C MET A 57 -6.59 -2.20 7.12
N CYS A 58 -7.12 -0.99 7.11
CA CYS A 58 -7.97 -0.50 6.03
C CYS A 58 -7.21 -0.33 4.70
N LEU A 59 -5.93 0.09 4.78
CA LEU A 59 -5.09 0.36 3.60
C LEU A 59 -4.77 -0.89 2.78
N ILE A 60 -4.82 -2.10 3.36
CA ILE A 60 -4.59 -3.36 2.63
C ILE A 60 -5.77 -3.78 1.76
N LEU A 61 -6.97 -3.23 1.95
CA LEU A 61 -8.20 -3.70 1.30
C LEU A 61 -8.23 -3.51 -0.21
N ARG A 62 -7.32 -2.75 -0.80
CA ARG A 62 -7.32 -2.40 -2.23
C ARG A 62 -8.69 -1.90 -2.69
N SER A 63 -9.30 -1.01 -1.88
CA SER A 63 -10.59 -0.43 -2.22
C SER A 63 -10.46 0.57 -3.38
N PRO A 64 -11.32 0.53 -4.43
CA PRO A 64 -11.30 1.51 -5.51
C PRO A 64 -11.48 2.94 -5.03
N TRP A 65 -12.31 3.15 -3.99
CA TRP A 65 -12.53 4.45 -3.38
C TRP A 65 -11.25 4.99 -2.73
N LEU A 66 -10.56 4.15 -1.94
CA LEU A 66 -9.30 4.52 -1.28
C LEU A 66 -8.18 4.78 -2.30
N ASN A 67 -8.10 3.94 -3.32
CA ASN A 67 -7.15 4.12 -4.43
C ASN A 67 -7.37 5.46 -5.16
N ARG A 68 -8.64 5.88 -5.34
CA ARG A 68 -8.98 7.18 -5.95
C ARG A 68 -8.56 8.35 -5.06
N ILE A 69 -8.81 8.28 -3.75
CA ILE A 69 -8.42 9.32 -2.79
C ILE A 69 -6.91 9.43 -2.72
N LEU A 70 -6.20 8.33 -2.57
CA LEU A 70 -4.74 8.33 -2.43
C LEU A 70 -4.00 8.52 -3.75
N LYS A 71 -4.71 8.44 -4.89
CA LYS A 71 -4.13 8.56 -6.24
C LYS A 71 -3.01 7.52 -6.47
N GLY A 72 -3.27 6.26 -6.12
CA GLY A 72 -2.39 5.13 -6.40
C GLY A 72 -2.20 4.17 -5.23
N LEU A 73 -2.06 2.87 -5.54
CA LEU A 73 -1.79 1.83 -4.55
C LEU A 73 -0.37 1.92 -3.96
N ASP A 74 0.57 2.46 -4.71
CA ASP A 74 1.93 2.76 -4.25
C ASP A 74 1.92 3.69 -3.02
N LYS A 75 1.07 4.70 -3.06
CA LYS A 75 0.88 5.64 -1.94
C LYS A 75 0.14 4.98 -0.77
N SER A 76 -0.82 4.09 -1.08
CA SER A 76 -1.50 3.28 -0.05
C SER A 76 -0.50 2.40 0.71
N TRP A 77 0.41 1.72 -0.01
CA TRP A 77 1.45 0.89 0.63
C TRP A 77 2.47 1.72 1.42
N GLY A 78 2.88 2.87 0.89
CA GLY A 78 3.74 3.81 1.63
C GLY A 78 3.10 4.27 2.93
N LEU A 79 1.80 4.60 2.88
CA LEU A 79 1.03 5.03 4.05
C LEU A 79 0.79 3.85 5.03
N HIS A 80 0.52 2.63 4.54
CA HIS A 80 0.42 1.42 5.36
C HIS A 80 1.69 1.20 6.17
N LYS A 81 2.85 1.29 5.53
CA LYS A 81 4.15 1.16 6.21
C LYS A 81 4.33 2.23 7.29
N GLN A 82 4.02 3.49 6.99
CA GLN A 82 4.12 4.59 7.96
C GLN A 82 3.15 4.39 9.13
N ALA A 83 1.89 4.04 8.84
CA ALA A 83 0.88 3.76 9.86
C ALA A 83 1.31 2.59 10.77
N GLY A 84 1.86 1.50 10.20
CA GLY A 84 2.39 0.38 10.94
C GLY A 84 3.55 0.77 11.87
N ILE A 85 4.48 1.60 11.40
CA ILE A 85 5.59 2.10 12.24
C ILE A 85 5.06 2.94 13.40
N ILE A 86 4.15 3.90 13.13
CA ILE A 86 3.57 4.76 14.17
C ILE A 86 2.80 3.91 15.19
N ALA A 87 1.95 2.98 14.72
CA ALA A 87 1.22 2.07 15.57
C ALA A 87 2.17 1.27 16.48
N THR A 88 3.26 0.72 15.93
CA THR A 88 4.25 -0.04 16.69
C THR A 88 4.93 0.78 17.76
N VAL A 89 5.37 2.00 17.42
CA VAL A 89 6.03 2.91 18.38
C VAL A 89 5.09 3.26 19.54
N PHE A 90 3.85 3.60 19.24
CA PHE A 90 2.88 3.95 20.29
C PHE A 90 2.36 2.74 21.07
N THR A 91 2.26 1.56 20.47
CA THR A 91 1.98 0.32 21.22
C THR A 91 3.11 0.00 22.19
N LEU A 92 4.37 0.14 21.77
CA LEU A 92 5.52 -0.08 22.64
C LEU A 92 5.55 0.96 23.76
N ALA A 93 5.30 2.23 23.48
CA ALA A 93 5.23 3.30 24.46
C ALA A 93 4.11 3.03 25.49
N HIS A 94 2.91 2.64 25.03
CA HIS A 94 1.78 2.27 25.86
C HIS A 94 2.11 1.10 26.80
N TRP A 95 2.73 0.05 26.27
CA TRP A 95 3.12 -1.13 27.05
C TRP A 95 4.22 -0.81 28.07
N LEU A 96 5.22 -0.02 27.72
CA LEU A 96 6.28 0.40 28.63
C LEU A 96 5.73 1.31 29.74
N ASP A 97 4.80 2.21 29.39
CA ASP A 97 4.15 3.10 30.36
C ASP A 97 3.30 2.33 31.39
N GLU A 98 2.78 1.17 31.03
CA GLU A 98 2.13 0.25 31.97
C GLU A 98 3.16 -0.50 32.81
N LYS A 99 4.20 -1.10 32.21
CA LYS A 99 5.12 -2.03 32.88
C LYS A 99 6.16 -1.34 33.76
N ILE A 100 6.73 -0.21 33.30
CA ILE A 100 7.82 0.47 34.03
C ILE A 100 7.36 1.00 35.38
N PRO A 101 6.25 1.74 35.54
CA PRO A 101 5.78 2.21 36.81
C PRO A 101 5.45 1.09 37.78
N HIS A 102 4.81 0.00 37.28
CA HIS A 102 4.57 -1.18 38.12
C HIS A 102 5.85 -1.81 38.67
N TRP A 103 6.88 -1.94 37.82
CA TRP A 103 8.18 -2.46 38.24
C TRP A 103 8.88 -1.54 39.27
N LEU A 104 8.80 -0.20 39.07
CA LEU A 104 9.34 0.78 39.99
C LEU A 104 8.67 0.71 41.36
N VAL A 105 7.35 0.54 41.43
CA VAL A 105 6.60 0.37 42.66
C VAL A 105 7.00 -0.93 43.37
N GLN A 106 7.10 -2.04 42.65
CA GLN A 106 7.49 -3.34 43.20
C GLN A 106 8.90 -3.31 43.84
N ASN A 107 9.81 -2.49 43.29
CA ASN A 107 11.16 -2.32 43.83
C ASN A 107 11.29 -1.20 44.86
N GLY A 108 10.18 -0.57 45.25
CA GLY A 108 10.19 0.50 46.28
C GLY A 108 10.78 1.84 45.80
N TRP A 109 10.94 2.03 44.49
CA TRP A 109 11.51 3.25 43.91
C TRP A 109 10.43 4.29 43.60
N LEU A 110 9.18 3.87 43.60
CA LEU A 110 8.03 4.74 43.38
C LEU A 110 6.92 4.38 44.37
N ASP A 111 6.25 5.40 44.91
CA ASP A 111 5.11 5.20 45.77
C ASP A 111 3.90 4.66 45.03
N HIS A 112 3.15 3.78 45.67
CA HIS A 112 1.91 3.26 45.13
C HIS A 112 0.89 4.40 44.83
N PRO A 113 0.14 4.34 43.72
CA PRO A 113 -0.85 5.39 43.33
C PRO A 113 -1.93 5.64 44.39
N GLY A 114 -2.21 4.66 45.24
CA GLY A 114 -3.36 4.66 46.16
C GLY A 114 -4.57 3.97 45.51
N SER A 115 -5.74 4.06 46.14
CA SER A 115 -7.00 3.60 45.54
C SER A 115 -7.41 4.61 44.48
N LEU A 116 -7.18 4.28 43.23
CA LEU A 116 -7.87 4.94 42.12
C LEU A 116 -9.35 4.55 42.20
N GLY A 117 -10.28 5.50 42.05
CA GLY A 117 -11.71 5.28 42.17
C GLY A 117 -12.15 4.01 41.44
N SER A 118 -12.81 3.12 42.14
CA SER A 118 -13.18 1.80 41.59
C SER A 118 -14.57 1.86 40.97
N VAL A 119 -14.63 1.66 39.66
CA VAL A 119 -15.87 1.26 39.01
C VAL A 119 -16.29 -0.09 39.60
N GLN A 120 -17.53 -0.21 40.05
CA GLN A 120 -18.04 -1.51 40.49
C GLN A 120 -18.15 -2.44 39.27
N ILE A 121 -17.29 -3.43 39.22
CA ILE A 121 -17.17 -4.42 38.14
C ILE A 121 -17.72 -5.76 38.62
N SER A 122 -18.62 -6.35 37.86
CA SER A 122 -19.12 -7.71 38.15
C SER A 122 -18.03 -8.78 37.93
N SER A 123 -18.19 -9.94 38.54
CA SER A 123 -17.24 -11.04 38.43
C SER A 123 -16.96 -11.46 36.98
N TRP A 124 -17.97 -11.52 36.12
CA TRP A 124 -17.80 -11.86 34.70
C TRP A 124 -17.06 -10.77 33.90
N GLN A 125 -17.31 -9.49 34.21
CA GLN A 125 -16.56 -8.38 33.60
C GLN A 125 -15.08 -8.42 33.98
N SER A 126 -14.76 -8.71 35.23
CA SER A 126 -13.39 -8.87 35.71
C SER A 126 -12.65 -9.96 34.93
N GLN A 127 -13.31 -11.10 34.69
CA GLN A 127 -12.73 -12.21 33.92
C GLN A 127 -12.49 -11.80 32.47
N LEU A 128 -13.43 -11.10 31.81
CA LEU A 128 -13.26 -10.61 30.45
C LEU A 128 -12.13 -9.59 30.35
N ILE A 129 -12.04 -8.66 31.29
CA ILE A 129 -10.95 -7.66 31.34
C ILE A 129 -9.60 -8.37 31.47
N TYR A 130 -9.50 -9.35 32.37
CA TYR A 130 -8.28 -10.13 32.53
C TYR A 130 -7.89 -10.87 31.24
N ALA A 131 -8.84 -11.51 30.57
CA ALA A 131 -8.61 -12.18 29.30
C ALA A 131 -8.18 -11.19 28.20
N GLY A 132 -8.78 -10.00 28.16
CA GLY A 132 -8.40 -8.94 27.22
C GLY A 132 -6.99 -8.40 27.45
N LEU A 133 -6.59 -8.20 28.72
CA LEU A 133 -5.23 -7.80 29.09
C LEU A 133 -4.20 -8.87 28.69
N LEU A 134 -4.51 -10.15 28.95
CA LEU A 134 -3.64 -11.27 28.57
C LEU A 134 -3.48 -11.35 27.04
N ALA A 135 -4.58 -11.19 26.29
CA ALA A 135 -4.55 -11.19 24.84
C ALA A 135 -3.70 -10.04 24.29
N ALA A 136 -3.82 -8.84 24.85
CA ALA A 136 -3.00 -7.68 24.47
C ALA A 136 -1.51 -7.89 24.78
N GLU A 137 -1.19 -8.45 25.94
CA GLU A 137 0.19 -8.70 26.35
C GLU A 137 0.88 -9.68 25.38
N TRP A 138 0.26 -10.82 25.10
CA TRP A 138 0.79 -11.77 24.11
C TRP A 138 0.87 -11.18 22.69
N SER A 139 -0.14 -10.41 22.28
CA SER A 139 -0.12 -9.72 20.99
C SER A 139 1.05 -8.73 20.89
N THR A 140 1.37 -8.04 21.98
CA THR A 140 2.50 -7.09 22.02
C THR A 140 3.84 -7.82 21.90
N TYR A 141 4.05 -8.92 22.63
CA TYR A 141 5.28 -9.70 22.51
C TYR A 141 5.48 -10.27 21.11
N LEU A 142 4.42 -10.84 20.54
CA LEU A 142 4.45 -11.37 19.19
C LEU A 142 4.68 -10.27 18.15
N MET A 143 4.04 -9.12 18.30
CA MET A 143 4.25 -7.96 17.42
C MET A 143 5.71 -7.48 17.47
N ILE A 144 6.31 -7.36 18.66
CA ILE A 144 7.73 -7.01 18.80
C ILE A 144 8.59 -8.02 18.06
N GLY A 145 8.34 -9.32 18.25
CA GLY A 145 9.05 -10.39 17.55
C GLY A 145 8.94 -10.26 16.03
N LEU A 146 7.74 -9.98 15.50
CA LEU A 146 7.50 -9.79 14.08
C LEU A 146 8.19 -8.54 13.51
N VAL A 147 8.18 -7.44 14.25
CA VAL A 147 8.89 -6.22 13.84
C VAL A 147 10.39 -6.49 13.81
N LEU A 148 10.96 -7.17 14.80
CA LEU A 148 12.36 -7.56 14.79
C LEU A 148 12.70 -8.43 13.57
N VAL A 149 11.86 -9.43 13.28
CA VAL A 149 12.00 -10.26 12.07
C VAL A 149 11.96 -9.41 10.79
N SER A 150 11.08 -8.41 10.72
CA SER A 150 10.96 -7.53 9.54
C SER A 150 12.16 -6.60 9.33
N LEU A 151 12.92 -6.32 10.38
CA LEU A 151 14.14 -5.49 10.32
C LEU A 151 15.36 -6.29 9.85
N VAL A 152 15.34 -7.62 9.96
CA VAL A 152 16.45 -8.50 9.57
C VAL A 152 16.42 -8.73 8.05
N LYS A 153 17.19 -7.96 7.30
CA LYS A 153 17.27 -8.03 5.82
C LYS A 153 17.67 -9.41 5.24
N LYS A 154 18.19 -10.32 6.07
CA LYS A 154 18.57 -11.68 5.65
C LYS A 154 17.40 -12.66 5.61
N ILE A 155 16.24 -12.29 6.16
CA ILE A 155 15.06 -13.17 6.16
C ILE A 155 14.45 -13.20 4.76
N PRO A 156 14.26 -14.38 4.17
CA PRO A 156 13.60 -14.53 2.88
C PRO A 156 12.20 -13.91 2.89
N TYR A 157 11.82 -13.28 1.78
CA TYR A 157 10.53 -12.60 1.65
C TYR A 157 9.34 -13.50 1.98
N ASN A 158 9.37 -14.77 1.58
CA ASN A 158 8.29 -15.74 1.81
C ASN A 158 8.03 -15.95 3.32
N ILE A 159 9.10 -16.00 4.14
CA ILE A 159 8.99 -16.15 5.60
C ILE A 159 8.39 -14.87 6.18
N PHE A 160 8.92 -13.72 5.80
CA PHE A 160 8.36 -12.42 6.20
C PHE A 160 6.87 -12.32 5.86
N HIS A 161 6.49 -12.63 4.63
CA HIS A 161 5.12 -12.56 4.16
C HIS A 161 4.19 -13.50 4.93
N PHE A 162 4.61 -14.76 5.14
CA PHE A 162 3.85 -15.73 5.94
C PHE A 162 3.58 -15.21 7.36
N ILE A 163 4.61 -14.69 8.01
CA ILE A 163 4.52 -14.16 9.38
C ILE A 163 3.66 -12.89 9.40
N HIS A 164 3.83 -12.00 8.42
CA HIS A 164 3.07 -10.75 8.33
C HIS A 164 1.55 -11.00 8.16
N ARG A 165 1.15 -12.11 7.56
CA ARG A 165 -0.27 -12.52 7.44
C ARG A 165 -0.94 -12.83 8.78
N LEU A 166 -0.20 -12.93 9.88
CA LEU A 166 -0.75 -13.09 11.23
C LEU A 166 -1.22 -11.77 11.87
N PHE A 167 -0.83 -10.61 11.33
CA PHE A 167 -1.22 -9.31 11.89
C PHE A 167 -2.72 -9.10 12.08
N PRO A 168 -3.62 -9.56 11.19
CA PRO A 168 -5.06 -9.49 11.43
C PRO A 168 -5.52 -10.21 12.71
N VAL A 169 -4.86 -11.32 13.10
CA VAL A 169 -5.16 -12.02 14.36
C VAL A 169 -4.79 -11.13 15.55
N PHE A 170 -3.60 -10.50 15.52
CA PHE A 170 -3.17 -9.59 16.58
C PHE A 170 -4.05 -8.34 16.65
N TYR A 171 -4.47 -7.82 15.50
CA TYR A 171 -5.43 -6.73 15.45
C TYR A 171 -6.75 -7.10 16.15
N LEU A 172 -7.30 -8.29 15.89
CA LEU A 172 -8.53 -8.75 16.53
C LEU A 172 -8.35 -8.99 18.03
N ALA A 173 -7.20 -9.52 18.47
CA ALA A 173 -6.87 -9.67 19.88
C ALA A 173 -6.76 -8.31 20.58
N THR A 174 -6.14 -7.32 19.94
CA THR A 174 -6.09 -5.94 20.44
C THR A 174 -7.47 -5.29 20.46
N ALA A 175 -8.31 -5.53 19.44
CA ALA A 175 -9.71 -5.09 19.44
C ALA A 175 -10.47 -5.66 20.65
N PHE A 176 -10.31 -6.95 20.93
CA PHE A 176 -10.89 -7.58 22.10
C PHE A 176 -10.42 -6.92 23.42
N HIS A 177 -9.13 -6.65 23.55
CA HIS A 177 -8.58 -5.90 24.67
C HIS A 177 -9.29 -4.55 24.85
N ILE A 178 -9.38 -3.75 23.78
CA ILE A 178 -10.00 -2.43 23.83
C ILE A 178 -11.46 -2.53 24.29
N PHE A 179 -12.25 -3.45 23.72
CA PHE A 179 -13.64 -3.64 24.12
C PHE A 179 -13.78 -4.06 25.58
N THR A 180 -12.86 -4.88 26.11
CA THR A 180 -12.91 -5.30 27.52
C THR A 180 -12.52 -4.18 28.47
N VAL A 181 -11.54 -3.33 28.07
CA VAL A 181 -11.13 -2.15 28.86
C VAL A 181 -12.25 -1.11 28.97
N LEU A 182 -13.15 -1.02 27.98
CA LEU A 182 -14.30 -0.12 28.06
C LEU A 182 -15.18 -0.42 29.29
N PHE A 183 -15.22 -1.67 29.79
CA PHE A 183 -15.94 -2.01 31.03
C PHE A 183 -15.24 -1.50 32.30
N LYS A 184 -13.93 -1.31 32.26
CA LYS A 184 -13.13 -0.80 33.39
C LYS A 184 -13.20 0.72 33.50
N THR A 185 -13.50 1.39 32.39
CA THR A 185 -13.55 2.85 32.29
C THR A 185 -14.98 3.34 32.12
N TYR A 186 -15.25 4.59 32.43
CA TYR A 186 -16.53 5.22 32.13
C TYR A 186 -16.77 5.45 30.64
N TRP A 187 -15.86 4.99 29.76
CA TRP A 187 -15.94 5.22 28.33
C TRP A 187 -17.08 4.49 27.65
N TRP A 188 -17.60 3.41 28.26
CA TRP A 188 -18.71 2.66 27.69
C TRP A 188 -19.93 3.52 27.31
N ASN A 189 -20.26 4.50 28.16
CA ASN A 189 -21.37 5.43 27.95
C ASN A 189 -20.90 6.83 27.51
N SER A 190 -19.64 6.98 27.13
CA SER A 190 -19.07 8.25 26.71
C SER A 190 -19.06 8.39 25.18
N PRO A 191 -19.04 9.62 24.65
CA PRO A 191 -18.82 9.85 23.23
C PRO A 191 -17.50 9.23 22.71
N ALA A 192 -16.48 9.12 23.55
CA ALA A 192 -15.20 8.49 23.24
C ALA A 192 -15.36 6.99 22.94
N GLY A 193 -16.10 6.28 23.78
CA GLY A 193 -16.35 4.84 23.56
C GLY A 193 -17.12 4.58 22.28
N ILE A 194 -18.16 5.40 22.00
CA ILE A 194 -18.91 5.30 20.74
C ILE A 194 -17.99 5.53 19.53
N LEU A 195 -17.18 6.58 19.57
CA LEU A 195 -16.27 6.89 18.48
C LEU A 195 -15.19 5.80 18.30
N LEU A 196 -14.71 5.23 19.40
CA LEU A 196 -13.76 4.13 19.38
C LEU A 196 -14.36 2.88 18.70
N VAL A 197 -15.60 2.54 19.01
CA VAL A 197 -16.32 1.45 18.36
C VAL A 197 -16.48 1.72 16.86
N ILE A 198 -16.92 2.93 16.48
CA ILE A 198 -17.08 3.31 15.07
C ILE A 198 -15.75 3.19 14.29
N VAL A 199 -14.65 3.66 14.87
CA VAL A 199 -13.31 3.55 14.27
C VAL A 199 -12.87 2.09 14.15
N SER A 200 -13.29 1.21 15.06
CA SER A 200 -12.89 -0.21 15.06
C SER A 200 -13.56 -1.03 13.94
N ILE A 201 -14.79 -0.69 13.56
CA ILE A 201 -15.59 -1.45 12.59
C ILE A 201 -14.87 -1.71 11.26
N PRO A 202 -14.33 -0.68 10.56
CA PRO A 202 -13.65 -0.90 9.28
C PRO A 202 -12.38 -1.74 9.43
N GLY A 203 -11.66 -1.62 10.54
CA GLY A 203 -10.47 -2.42 10.80
C GLY A 203 -10.80 -3.89 11.07
N ILE A 204 -11.84 -4.19 11.85
CA ILE A 204 -12.32 -5.56 12.11
C ILE A 204 -12.80 -6.19 10.79
N TYR A 205 -13.53 -5.44 9.97
CA TYR A 205 -13.96 -5.89 8.65
C TYR A 205 -12.74 -6.21 7.75
N ALA A 206 -11.74 -5.32 7.74
CA ALA A 206 -10.50 -5.53 6.99
C ALA A 206 -9.71 -6.76 7.47
N ALA A 207 -9.63 -6.96 8.79
CA ALA A 207 -9.01 -8.14 9.39
C ALA A 207 -9.71 -9.42 8.96
N GLY A 208 -11.04 -9.45 8.99
CA GLY A 208 -11.83 -10.57 8.51
C GLY A 208 -11.56 -10.89 7.04
N LEU A 209 -11.64 -9.90 6.15
CA LEU A 209 -11.32 -10.10 4.72
C LEU A 209 -9.90 -10.61 4.50
N SER A 210 -8.94 -10.13 5.29
CA SER A 210 -7.55 -10.58 5.20
C SER A 210 -7.39 -12.04 5.62
N LEU A 211 -7.98 -12.46 6.74
CA LEU A 211 -7.93 -13.82 7.25
C LEU A 211 -8.55 -14.85 6.29
N PHE A 212 -9.65 -14.47 5.64
CA PHE A 212 -10.33 -15.34 4.67
C PHE A 212 -9.78 -15.21 3.23
N ASN A 213 -8.64 -14.52 3.02
CA ASN A 213 -8.06 -14.28 1.69
C ASN A 213 -9.02 -13.59 0.69
N MET A 214 -9.93 -12.77 1.18
CA MET A 214 -10.95 -12.09 0.38
C MET A 214 -10.55 -10.67 -0.03
N ILE A 215 -9.28 -10.26 0.18
CA ILE A 215 -8.79 -8.94 -0.27
C ILE A 215 -8.96 -8.85 -1.78
N GLY A 216 -9.57 -7.76 -2.24
CA GLY A 216 -9.77 -7.49 -3.67
C GLY A 216 -10.79 -8.38 -4.37
N TYR A 217 -11.51 -9.27 -3.68
CA TYR A 217 -12.39 -10.29 -4.31
C TYR A 217 -13.41 -9.71 -5.29
N LYS A 218 -13.95 -8.50 -5.02
CA LYS A 218 -14.92 -7.82 -5.88
C LYS A 218 -14.34 -7.38 -7.23
N ASN A 219 -13.02 -7.27 -7.33
CA ASN A 219 -12.32 -6.81 -8.53
C ASN A 219 -11.58 -7.96 -9.23
N LYS A 220 -11.79 -9.21 -8.79
CA LYS A 220 -11.19 -10.41 -9.38
C LYS A 220 -12.07 -10.96 -10.49
N ARG A 221 -11.44 -11.41 -11.59
CA ARG A 221 -12.05 -12.09 -12.73
C ARG A 221 -11.18 -13.25 -13.14
N VAL A 222 -11.78 -14.26 -13.70
CA VAL A 222 -11.05 -15.33 -14.38
C VAL A 222 -10.82 -14.87 -15.82
N ALA A 223 -9.61 -15.06 -16.31
CA ALA A 223 -9.21 -14.85 -17.69
C ALA A 223 -8.49 -16.10 -18.19
N ILE A 224 -8.49 -16.31 -19.51
CA ILE A 224 -7.80 -17.43 -20.15
C ILE A 224 -6.64 -16.88 -20.97
N ILE A 225 -5.49 -17.51 -20.93
CA ILE A 225 -4.35 -17.20 -21.78
C ILE A 225 -4.69 -17.64 -23.20
N THR A 226 -4.84 -16.68 -24.12
CA THR A 226 -5.13 -16.97 -25.53
C THR A 226 -3.89 -17.02 -26.40
N ASN A 227 -2.84 -16.28 -26.04
CA ASN A 227 -1.57 -16.28 -26.74
C ASN A 227 -0.40 -16.04 -25.80
N ILE A 228 0.78 -16.60 -26.16
CA ILE A 228 2.05 -16.39 -25.46
C ILE A 228 3.13 -16.17 -26.53
N ASP A 229 3.74 -14.98 -26.51
CA ASP A 229 4.86 -14.63 -27.37
C ASP A 229 6.13 -14.49 -26.54
N TYR A 230 7.23 -15.01 -27.06
CA TYR A 230 8.54 -14.95 -26.42
C TYR A 230 9.43 -13.97 -27.17
N TYR A 231 10.01 -13.04 -26.43
CA TYR A 231 10.95 -12.04 -26.98
C TYR A 231 12.34 -12.24 -26.39
N PRO A 232 13.39 -11.69 -27.03
CA PRO A 232 14.73 -11.62 -26.46
C PRO A 232 14.73 -10.98 -25.07
N ASN A 233 15.83 -11.17 -24.31
CA ASN A 233 16.03 -10.62 -22.97
C ASN A 233 15.01 -11.08 -21.94
N ASP A 234 14.55 -12.33 -22.08
CA ASP A 234 13.63 -13.00 -21.17
C ASP A 234 12.31 -12.24 -20.95
N ILE A 235 11.80 -11.63 -22.02
CA ILE A 235 10.47 -11.01 -22.03
C ILE A 235 9.46 -12.03 -22.57
N ILE A 236 8.35 -12.17 -21.84
CA ILE A 236 7.18 -12.94 -22.25
C ILE A 236 6.03 -11.96 -22.38
N GLU A 237 5.34 -12.01 -23.50
CA GLU A 237 4.08 -11.29 -23.68
C GLU A 237 2.91 -12.29 -23.66
N ILE A 238 1.96 -12.07 -22.78
CA ILE A 238 0.75 -12.89 -22.70
C ILE A 238 -0.46 -12.07 -23.08
N THR A 239 -1.35 -12.67 -23.87
CA THR A 239 -2.68 -12.12 -24.14
C THR A 239 -3.71 -12.93 -23.39
N LEU A 240 -4.52 -12.23 -22.59
CA LEU A 240 -5.60 -12.81 -21.81
C LEU A 240 -6.94 -12.41 -22.41
N HIS A 241 -7.91 -13.33 -22.36
CA HIS A 241 -9.31 -13.05 -22.65
C HIS A 241 -10.17 -13.19 -21.41
N THR A 242 -11.06 -12.22 -21.16
CA THR A 242 -12.03 -12.21 -20.05
C THR A 242 -13.45 -12.21 -20.59
N ASP A 243 -14.36 -12.97 -19.96
CA ASP A 243 -15.79 -12.96 -20.35
C ASP A 243 -16.44 -11.59 -20.10
N THR A 244 -16.09 -10.97 -18.98
CA THR A 244 -16.58 -9.64 -18.60
C THR A 244 -15.54 -8.57 -18.89
N PRO A 245 -15.91 -7.44 -19.52
CA PRO A 245 -14.96 -6.37 -19.85
C PRO A 245 -14.22 -5.83 -18.62
N LEU A 246 -12.92 -5.63 -18.73
CA LEU A 246 -12.11 -4.89 -17.77
C LEU A 246 -11.97 -3.43 -18.26
N LEU A 247 -12.80 -2.54 -17.72
CA LEU A 247 -12.71 -1.12 -18.06
C LEU A 247 -11.46 -0.51 -17.44
N HIS A 248 -10.43 -0.34 -18.23
CA HIS A 248 -9.16 0.26 -17.82
C HIS A 248 -8.84 1.49 -18.68
N THR A 249 -8.04 2.38 -18.14
CA THR A 249 -7.38 3.47 -18.84
C THR A 249 -5.91 3.12 -19.07
N PRO A 250 -5.28 3.64 -20.15
CA PRO A 250 -3.85 3.43 -20.37
C PRO A 250 -3.01 3.80 -19.16
N GLY A 251 -1.92 3.06 -18.94
CA GLY A 251 -1.04 3.25 -17.79
C GLY A 251 -1.47 2.54 -16.51
N GLN A 252 -2.64 1.91 -16.49
CA GLN A 252 -3.08 1.08 -15.37
C GLN A 252 -2.44 -0.31 -15.41
N PHE A 253 -2.43 -0.97 -14.24
CA PHE A 253 -1.92 -2.34 -14.06
C PHE A 253 -2.99 -3.22 -13.41
N SER A 254 -2.82 -4.53 -13.50
CA SER A 254 -3.61 -5.51 -12.79
C SER A 254 -2.69 -6.45 -12.01
N PHE A 255 -3.21 -7.01 -10.91
CA PHE A 255 -2.57 -8.14 -10.29
C PHE A 255 -2.99 -9.41 -11.03
N LEU A 256 -2.01 -10.21 -11.40
CA LEU A 256 -2.20 -11.54 -11.97
C LEU A 256 -1.84 -12.60 -10.94
N THR A 257 -2.69 -13.63 -10.82
CA THR A 257 -2.40 -14.83 -10.04
C THR A 257 -2.49 -16.02 -10.99
N PHE A 258 -1.36 -16.63 -11.27
CA PHE A 258 -1.29 -17.82 -12.10
C PHE A 258 -1.64 -19.08 -11.29
N GLN A 259 -1.90 -20.20 -11.95
CA GLN A 259 -2.49 -21.40 -11.35
C GLN A 259 -1.70 -21.99 -10.15
N HIS A 260 -0.39 -21.75 -10.09
CA HIS A 260 0.48 -22.25 -9.02
C HIS A 260 0.94 -21.16 -8.04
N ASP A 261 0.48 -19.92 -8.22
CA ASP A 261 0.90 -18.81 -7.39
C ASP A 261 0.16 -18.79 -6.05
N ALA A 262 0.93 -18.60 -4.98
CA ALA A 262 0.38 -18.30 -3.67
C ALA A 262 -0.02 -16.82 -3.54
N GLU A 263 0.48 -15.96 -4.43
CA GLU A 263 0.36 -14.50 -4.36
C GLU A 263 0.03 -13.88 -5.72
N ALA A 264 -0.61 -12.72 -5.68
CA ALA A 264 -0.92 -11.94 -6.86
C ALA A 264 0.22 -10.96 -7.19
N HIS A 265 0.70 -10.95 -8.42
CA HIS A 265 1.81 -10.11 -8.88
C HIS A 265 1.32 -8.99 -9.79
N PRO A 266 1.79 -7.72 -9.59
CA PRO A 266 1.35 -6.58 -10.39
C PRO A 266 2.06 -6.54 -11.74
N PHE A 267 1.27 -6.43 -12.82
CA PHE A 267 1.77 -6.24 -14.18
C PHE A 267 0.99 -5.14 -14.88
N THR A 268 1.71 -4.28 -15.61
CA THR A 268 1.08 -3.20 -16.38
C THR A 268 0.31 -3.75 -17.55
N ILE A 269 -0.90 -3.24 -17.79
CA ILE A 269 -1.69 -3.56 -18.99
C ILE A 269 -1.03 -2.87 -20.17
N ALA A 270 -0.44 -3.66 -21.07
CA ALA A 270 0.35 -3.19 -22.23
C ALA A 270 -0.48 -3.08 -23.50
N SER A 271 -1.79 -2.95 -23.40
CA SER A 271 -2.70 -2.88 -24.56
C SER A 271 -3.87 -1.94 -24.32
N TYR A 272 -4.50 -1.53 -25.42
CA TYR A 272 -5.79 -0.86 -25.43
C TYR A 272 -6.69 -1.46 -26.50
N TYR A 273 -7.46 -2.48 -26.14
CA TYR A 273 -8.48 -3.06 -27.02
C TYR A 273 -9.84 -2.42 -26.79
N GLN A 274 -10.56 -2.11 -27.86
CA GLN A 274 -11.89 -1.46 -27.78
C GLN A 274 -12.94 -2.33 -27.09
N ASP A 275 -12.86 -3.66 -27.23
CA ASP A 275 -13.79 -4.62 -26.62
C ASP A 275 -13.59 -4.75 -25.10
N LYS A 276 -12.44 -4.26 -24.56
CA LYS A 276 -12.06 -4.36 -23.13
C LYS A 276 -12.07 -5.78 -22.57
N LYS A 277 -12.14 -6.79 -23.42
CA LYS A 277 -12.11 -8.20 -23.04
C LYS A 277 -10.75 -8.85 -23.26
N HIS A 278 -9.94 -8.28 -24.15
CA HIS A 278 -8.57 -8.70 -24.37
C HIS A 278 -7.61 -7.80 -23.59
N LEU A 279 -6.64 -8.42 -22.92
CA LEU A 279 -5.64 -7.74 -22.12
C LEU A 279 -4.27 -8.31 -22.45
N ARG A 280 -3.30 -7.48 -22.71
CA ARG A 280 -1.92 -7.89 -22.98
C ARG A 280 -1.00 -7.42 -21.88
N PHE A 281 -0.11 -8.30 -21.45
CA PHE A 281 0.86 -8.05 -20.41
C PHE A 281 2.25 -8.49 -20.89
N ALA A 282 3.23 -7.61 -20.76
CA ALA A 282 4.62 -7.95 -21.02
C ALA A 282 5.37 -8.10 -19.71
N ILE A 283 5.99 -9.24 -19.51
CA ILE A 283 6.63 -9.67 -18.28
C ILE A 283 8.11 -9.92 -18.57
N LYS A 284 9.01 -9.14 -17.97
CA LYS A 284 10.45 -9.38 -18.00
C LYS A 284 10.83 -10.23 -16.81
N ALA A 285 11.66 -11.26 -17.04
CA ALA A 285 12.19 -12.09 -15.96
C ALA A 285 13.22 -11.31 -15.16
N LEU A 286 12.84 -10.85 -13.97
CA LEU A 286 13.66 -10.05 -13.06
C LEU A 286 13.88 -10.69 -11.69
N GLY A 287 13.13 -11.74 -11.37
CA GLY A 287 13.19 -12.47 -10.10
C GLY A 287 12.71 -13.91 -10.26
N ASP A 288 12.84 -14.71 -9.22
CA ASP A 288 12.57 -16.15 -9.25
C ASP A 288 11.20 -16.48 -9.83
N HIS A 289 10.14 -15.80 -9.38
CA HIS A 289 8.78 -15.98 -9.88
C HIS A 289 8.67 -15.70 -11.39
N THR A 290 9.18 -14.55 -11.87
CA THR A 290 9.07 -14.19 -13.29
C THR A 290 9.95 -15.03 -14.19
N HIS A 291 11.03 -15.65 -13.68
CA HIS A 291 11.83 -16.64 -14.38
C HIS A 291 11.11 -17.99 -14.53
N SER A 292 10.32 -18.39 -13.52
CA SER A 292 9.58 -19.66 -13.58
C SER A 292 8.45 -19.62 -14.61
N LEU A 293 7.81 -18.46 -14.80
CA LEU A 293 6.68 -18.28 -15.71
C LEU A 293 6.97 -18.76 -17.15
N LYS A 294 8.20 -18.57 -17.63
CA LYS A 294 8.60 -19.03 -19.00
C LYS A 294 8.41 -20.52 -19.23
N LYS A 295 8.48 -21.32 -18.15
CA LYS A 295 8.34 -22.79 -18.21
C LYS A 295 6.93 -23.26 -17.86
N GLU A 296 6.20 -22.46 -17.11
CA GLU A 296 4.94 -22.85 -16.46
C GLU A 296 3.72 -22.41 -17.26
N LEU A 297 3.81 -21.29 -18.00
CA LEU A 297 2.67 -20.73 -18.74
C LEU A 297 2.32 -21.56 -19.96
N LYS A 298 1.01 -21.78 -20.17
CA LYS A 298 0.44 -22.48 -21.32
C LYS A 298 -0.80 -21.76 -21.83
N THR A 299 -0.98 -21.76 -23.14
CA THR A 299 -2.24 -21.30 -23.76
C THR A 299 -3.40 -22.16 -23.27
N GLY A 300 -4.54 -21.56 -23.00
CA GLY A 300 -5.72 -22.20 -22.42
C GLY A 300 -5.72 -22.26 -20.88
N GLN A 301 -4.68 -21.79 -20.22
CA GLN A 301 -4.58 -21.77 -18.76
C GLN A 301 -5.39 -20.61 -18.17
N ASP A 302 -6.05 -20.86 -17.05
CA ASP A 302 -6.75 -19.83 -16.28
C ASP A 302 -5.79 -18.95 -15.51
N VAL A 303 -6.09 -17.65 -15.48
CA VAL A 303 -5.38 -16.61 -14.71
C VAL A 303 -6.41 -15.75 -13.99
N ILE A 304 -6.22 -15.51 -12.70
CA ILE A 304 -7.04 -14.55 -11.97
C ILE A 304 -6.47 -13.15 -12.20
N VAL A 305 -7.29 -12.27 -12.76
CA VAL A 305 -6.99 -10.86 -12.99
C VAL A 305 -7.73 -10.01 -11.96
N GLU A 306 -7.00 -9.25 -11.14
CA GLU A 306 -7.56 -8.32 -10.17
C GLU A 306 -7.21 -6.88 -10.56
N GLY A 307 -8.20 -6.07 -10.80
CA GLY A 307 -8.00 -4.66 -11.17
C GLY A 307 -9.15 -4.07 -11.98
N PRO A 308 -8.89 -2.96 -12.71
CA PRO A 308 -7.58 -2.30 -12.90
C PRO A 308 -7.19 -1.40 -11.71
N TRP A 309 -5.89 -1.17 -11.58
CA TRP A 309 -5.29 -0.32 -10.56
C TRP A 309 -4.30 0.67 -11.18
N GLY A 310 -3.93 1.69 -10.41
CA GLY A 310 -2.97 2.69 -10.86
C GLY A 310 -3.62 4.02 -11.21
N TYR A 311 -2.80 5.06 -11.23
CA TYR A 311 -3.23 6.44 -11.43
C TYR A 311 -2.21 7.21 -12.29
N LEU A 312 -1.78 6.59 -13.39
CA LEU A 312 -0.98 7.27 -14.40
C LEU A 312 -1.97 7.96 -15.36
N ASP A 313 -2.11 9.28 -15.23
CA ASP A 313 -3.07 10.08 -15.97
C ASP A 313 -2.34 10.85 -17.07
N PHE A 314 -2.59 10.49 -18.32
CA PHE A 314 -2.02 11.14 -19.50
C PHE A 314 -2.84 12.36 -19.99
N ASN A 315 -4.03 12.60 -19.40
CA ASN A 315 -4.94 13.68 -19.80
C ASN A 315 -4.65 15.01 -19.08
N ILE A 316 -3.44 15.18 -18.56
CA ILE A 316 -3.05 16.43 -17.90
C ILE A 316 -2.81 17.50 -18.97
N GLN A 317 -3.45 18.66 -18.81
CA GLN A 317 -3.20 19.80 -19.69
C GLN A 317 -1.77 20.31 -19.50
N SER A 318 -0.99 20.28 -20.57
CA SER A 318 0.40 20.75 -20.64
C SER A 318 0.69 21.23 -22.06
N GLU A 319 1.69 22.11 -22.21
CA GLU A 319 2.14 22.56 -23.52
C GLU A 319 2.90 21.45 -24.25
N ARG A 320 3.58 20.58 -23.51
CA ARG A 320 4.34 19.45 -24.01
C ARG A 320 4.35 18.31 -23.00
N GLN A 321 4.30 17.09 -23.47
CA GLN A 321 4.44 15.88 -22.67
C GLN A 321 5.76 15.18 -22.97
N VAL A 322 6.46 14.75 -21.94
CA VAL A 322 7.68 13.96 -22.03
C VAL A 322 7.47 12.63 -21.32
N TRP A 323 7.58 11.55 -22.06
CA TRP A 323 7.49 10.20 -21.55
C TRP A 323 8.88 9.57 -21.49
N VAL A 324 9.28 9.07 -20.34
CA VAL A 324 10.57 8.43 -20.14
C VAL A 324 10.36 6.98 -19.74
N ALA A 325 10.78 6.07 -20.60
CA ALA A 325 10.66 4.64 -20.41
C ALA A 325 12.02 3.98 -20.22
N GLY A 326 12.18 3.18 -19.17
CA GLY A 326 13.38 2.36 -18.92
C GLY A 326 13.09 0.87 -19.06
N GLY A 327 13.63 0.21 -20.10
CA GLY A 327 13.45 -1.21 -20.36
C GLY A 327 11.97 -1.60 -20.44
N ILE A 328 11.53 -2.61 -19.66
CA ILE A 328 10.11 -3.05 -19.63
C ILE A 328 9.14 -1.97 -19.14
N GLY A 329 9.64 -0.86 -18.57
CA GLY A 329 8.83 0.31 -18.22
C GLY A 329 8.20 1.01 -19.43
N ILE A 330 8.42 0.55 -20.64
CA ILE A 330 7.73 0.99 -21.85
C ILE A 330 6.22 0.61 -21.86
N THR A 331 5.82 -0.40 -21.11
CA THR A 331 4.47 -1.00 -21.15
C THR A 331 3.30 -0.01 -20.96
N PRO A 332 3.31 0.94 -20.00
CA PRO A 332 2.21 1.90 -19.87
C PRO A 332 2.12 2.85 -21.07
N PHE A 333 3.25 3.18 -21.70
CA PHE A 333 3.30 4.03 -22.87
C PHE A 333 2.81 3.29 -24.13
N ILE A 334 3.07 1.99 -24.26
CA ILE A 334 2.48 1.16 -25.34
C ILE A 334 0.95 1.22 -25.28
N SER A 335 0.38 1.02 -24.07
CA SER A 335 -1.07 1.12 -23.89
C SER A 335 -1.62 2.50 -24.29
N GLN A 336 -0.90 3.58 -23.96
CA GLN A 336 -1.30 4.93 -24.31
C GLN A 336 -1.13 5.21 -25.82
N LEU A 337 -0.08 4.71 -26.46
CA LEU A 337 0.13 4.81 -27.90
C LEU A 337 -0.99 4.10 -28.67
N GLU A 338 -1.39 2.92 -28.24
CA GLU A 338 -2.52 2.19 -28.84
C GLU A 338 -3.85 2.94 -28.65
N TYR A 339 -4.06 3.60 -27.52
CA TYR A 339 -5.22 4.46 -27.32
C TYR A 339 -5.20 5.65 -28.27
N LEU A 340 -4.08 6.36 -28.39
CA LEU A 340 -3.93 7.54 -29.25
C LEU A 340 -4.12 7.20 -30.73
N LYS A 341 -3.68 6.03 -31.18
CA LYS A 341 -3.91 5.56 -32.55
C LYS A 341 -5.39 5.53 -32.94
N HIS A 342 -6.30 5.38 -31.98
CA HIS A 342 -7.75 5.31 -32.19
C HIS A 342 -8.50 6.58 -31.75
N SER A 343 -7.78 7.59 -31.27
CA SER A 343 -8.34 8.89 -30.90
C SER A 343 -7.86 9.97 -31.83
N ASP A 344 -8.60 11.08 -31.88
CA ASP A 344 -8.12 12.29 -32.55
C ASP A 344 -6.81 12.74 -31.91
N HIS A 345 -5.85 13.16 -32.72
CA HIS A 345 -4.45 13.48 -32.38
C HIS A 345 -4.19 14.00 -30.97
N PRO A 346 -2.97 13.77 -30.39
CA PRO A 346 -2.63 14.25 -29.05
C PRO A 346 -2.84 15.77 -28.96
N LEU A 347 -3.39 16.22 -27.82
CA LEU A 347 -3.72 17.64 -27.57
C LEU A 347 -2.48 18.56 -27.52
N CYS A 348 -1.29 17.98 -27.40
CA CYS A 348 0.00 18.67 -27.37
C CYS A 348 1.10 17.76 -27.91
N PRO A 349 2.28 18.29 -28.30
CA PRO A 349 3.43 17.49 -28.69
C PRO A 349 3.85 16.52 -27.56
N ILE A 350 4.18 15.29 -27.95
CA ILE A 350 4.60 14.23 -27.05
C ILE A 350 5.95 13.66 -27.51
N ASP A 351 6.91 13.60 -26.59
CA ASP A 351 8.20 12.97 -26.80
C ASP A 351 8.32 11.71 -25.93
N LEU A 352 8.59 10.58 -26.58
CA LEU A 352 8.87 9.32 -25.88
C LEU A 352 10.37 9.03 -25.92
N TRP A 353 11.03 9.10 -24.77
CA TRP A 353 12.42 8.72 -24.55
C TRP A 353 12.49 7.26 -24.08
N TYR A 354 12.93 6.37 -24.98
CA TYR A 354 13.07 4.96 -24.65
C TYR A 354 14.53 4.59 -24.42
N CYS A 355 14.83 4.28 -23.17
CA CYS A 355 16.17 3.93 -22.70
C CYS A 355 16.28 2.42 -22.44
N VAL A 356 17.29 1.77 -23.03
CA VAL A 356 17.55 0.34 -22.94
C VAL A 356 18.88 0.10 -22.22
N GLY A 357 18.96 -0.97 -21.43
CA GLY A 357 20.19 -1.33 -20.74
C GLY A 357 21.27 -1.90 -21.68
N GLN A 358 22.53 -1.95 -21.23
CA GLN A 358 23.69 -2.40 -22.03
C GLN A 358 23.57 -3.81 -22.63
N HIS A 359 22.65 -4.63 -22.13
CA HIS A 359 22.40 -6.01 -22.56
C HIS A 359 21.04 -6.21 -23.21
N ASP A 360 20.25 -5.15 -23.35
CA ASP A 360 18.90 -5.24 -23.90
C ASP A 360 18.94 -4.87 -25.40
N ASP A 361 18.74 -5.85 -26.28
CA ASP A 361 18.44 -5.57 -27.68
C ASP A 361 17.09 -4.82 -27.76
N LEU A 362 16.99 -3.79 -28.59
CA LEU A 362 15.81 -2.94 -28.80
C LEU A 362 14.65 -3.65 -29.52
N GLN A 363 14.47 -4.96 -29.29
CA GLN A 363 13.51 -5.78 -30.05
C GLN A 363 12.11 -5.83 -29.44
N TYR A 364 11.91 -5.25 -28.24
CA TYR A 364 10.59 -5.15 -27.64
C TYR A 364 10.24 -3.68 -27.34
N PRO A 365 9.05 -3.22 -27.68
CA PRO A 365 8.02 -3.90 -28.50
C PRO A 365 8.39 -3.90 -29.97
N VAL A 366 7.95 -4.94 -30.69
CA VAL A 366 8.06 -4.98 -32.16
C VAL A 366 7.25 -3.83 -32.74
N ASN A 367 7.82 -3.11 -33.72
CA ASN A 367 7.19 -1.99 -34.42
C ASN A 367 6.88 -0.73 -33.58
N LEU A 368 7.67 -0.44 -32.53
CA LEU A 368 7.49 0.79 -31.72
C LEU A 368 7.49 2.07 -32.58
N ASP A 369 8.35 2.15 -33.60
CA ASP A 369 8.40 3.30 -34.52
C ASP A 369 7.09 3.53 -35.27
N LEU A 370 6.49 2.46 -35.80
CA LEU A 370 5.20 2.51 -36.47
C LEU A 370 4.09 2.93 -35.52
N LEU A 371 4.13 2.43 -34.28
CA LEU A 371 3.14 2.75 -33.27
C LEU A 371 3.24 4.23 -32.84
N CYS A 372 4.43 4.75 -32.63
CA CYS A 372 4.68 6.17 -32.32
C CYS A 372 4.23 7.07 -33.47
N THR A 373 4.60 6.73 -34.73
CA THR A 373 4.20 7.47 -35.91
C THR A 373 2.66 7.52 -36.04
N ALA A 374 1.99 6.38 -35.85
CA ALA A 374 0.53 6.30 -35.92
C ALA A 374 -0.19 7.07 -34.78
N ALA A 375 0.47 7.22 -33.64
CA ALA A 375 -0.03 7.95 -32.48
C ALA A 375 0.35 9.45 -32.49
N GLY A 376 1.15 9.93 -33.45
CA GLY A 376 1.64 11.31 -33.50
C GLY A 376 2.64 11.64 -32.38
N VAL A 377 3.46 10.66 -31.96
CA VAL A 377 4.43 10.76 -30.87
C VAL A 377 5.85 10.70 -31.41
N THR A 378 6.72 11.63 -31.00
CA THR A 378 8.14 11.64 -31.39
C THR A 378 8.90 10.63 -30.53
N LEU A 379 9.59 9.68 -31.17
CA LEU A 379 10.37 8.66 -30.49
C LEU A 379 11.86 9.03 -30.45
N HIS A 380 12.44 9.10 -29.25
CA HIS A 380 13.85 9.25 -29.00
C HIS A 380 14.40 7.95 -28.40
N ARG A 381 15.25 7.25 -29.14
CA ARG A 381 15.92 6.03 -28.63
C ARG A 381 17.25 6.40 -28.02
N ILE A 382 17.49 5.92 -26.81
CA ILE A 382 18.76 6.06 -26.13
C ILE A 382 19.42 4.69 -26.06
N ASP A 383 20.49 4.54 -26.86
CA ASP A 383 21.21 3.28 -26.99
C ASP A 383 21.99 2.91 -25.73
N ALA A 384 22.31 1.62 -25.62
CA ALA A 384 23.11 1.07 -24.56
C ALA A 384 24.46 1.80 -24.42
N GLY A 385 24.70 2.39 -23.25
CA GLY A 385 25.92 3.16 -22.98
C GLY A 385 25.75 4.68 -22.99
N MET A 386 24.70 5.21 -23.61
CA MET A 386 24.33 6.61 -23.43
C MET A 386 23.47 6.79 -22.18
N LYS A 387 23.71 7.86 -21.45
CA LYS A 387 22.93 8.23 -20.27
C LYS A 387 21.97 9.36 -20.63
N LEU A 388 20.67 9.13 -20.49
CA LEU A 388 19.70 10.21 -20.59
C LEU A 388 19.88 11.13 -19.39
N GLU A 389 20.16 12.40 -19.65
CA GLU A 389 20.27 13.46 -18.66
C GLU A 389 19.13 14.46 -18.84
N ALA A 390 18.76 15.15 -17.77
CA ALA A 390 17.72 16.17 -17.79
C ALA A 390 17.93 17.24 -18.87
N LYS A 391 19.20 17.62 -19.12
CA LYS A 391 19.54 18.60 -20.16
C LYS A 391 19.08 18.19 -21.56
N HIS A 392 19.10 16.88 -21.90
CA HIS A 392 18.62 16.39 -23.19
C HIS A 392 17.12 16.64 -23.36
N ILE A 393 16.35 16.38 -22.30
CA ILE A 393 14.90 16.63 -22.28
C ILE A 393 14.61 18.12 -22.37
N MET A 394 15.39 18.95 -21.65
CA MET A 394 15.20 20.41 -21.64
C MET A 394 15.53 21.04 -23.02
N MET A 395 16.55 20.56 -23.70
CA MET A 395 16.94 21.05 -25.03
C MET A 395 15.86 20.78 -26.06
N GLU A 396 15.22 19.60 -26.02
CA GLU A 396 14.14 19.22 -26.93
C GLU A 396 12.78 19.87 -26.55
N SER A 397 12.66 20.38 -25.32
CA SER A 397 11.41 20.99 -24.84
C SER A 397 11.13 22.40 -25.42
N ASP A 398 12.04 22.93 -26.21
CA ASP A 398 11.90 24.14 -27.04
C ASP A 398 11.26 25.34 -26.29
N ASN A 399 11.78 25.67 -25.12
CA ASN A 399 11.31 26.76 -24.22
C ASN A 399 9.84 26.65 -23.72
N SER A 400 9.21 25.48 -23.82
CA SER A 400 7.88 25.26 -23.24
C SER A 400 7.91 25.49 -21.74
N GLN A 401 7.05 26.37 -21.21
CA GLN A 401 7.01 26.72 -19.78
C GLN A 401 6.30 25.67 -18.93
N ASN A 402 5.42 24.86 -19.55
CA ASN A 402 4.61 23.85 -18.87
C ASN A 402 4.82 22.47 -19.48
N VAL A 403 5.89 21.79 -19.05
CA VAL A 403 6.24 20.44 -19.48
C VAL A 403 5.88 19.44 -18.40
N HIS A 404 5.06 18.44 -18.73
CA HIS A 404 4.78 17.31 -17.86
C HIS A 404 5.64 16.10 -18.23
N VAL A 405 6.32 15.52 -17.21
CA VAL A 405 7.18 14.36 -17.39
C VAL A 405 6.55 13.13 -16.72
N TRP A 406 6.35 12.06 -17.49
CA TRP A 406 5.97 10.75 -16.99
C TRP A 406 7.17 9.82 -17.05
N PHE A 407 7.44 9.14 -15.95
CA PHE A 407 8.55 8.21 -15.83
C PHE A 407 8.05 6.82 -15.48
N CYS A 408 8.50 5.80 -16.22
CA CYS A 408 8.34 4.41 -15.84
C CYS A 408 9.62 3.63 -16.13
N GLY A 409 10.26 3.11 -15.05
CA GLY A 409 11.53 2.40 -15.15
C GLY A 409 12.17 2.16 -13.78
N PRO A 410 13.41 1.66 -13.75
CA PRO A 410 14.13 1.37 -12.51
C PRO A 410 14.33 2.61 -11.62
N ALA A 411 14.19 2.43 -10.29
CA ALA A 411 14.29 3.53 -9.33
C ALA A 411 15.66 4.25 -9.35
N GLY A 412 16.73 3.53 -9.65
CA GLY A 412 18.07 4.13 -9.82
C GLY A 412 18.15 5.11 -10.99
N PHE A 413 17.48 4.77 -12.09
CA PHE A 413 17.37 5.65 -13.26
C PHE A 413 16.54 6.91 -12.93
N ALA A 414 15.43 6.78 -12.24
CA ALA A 414 14.65 7.92 -11.79
C ALA A 414 15.47 8.90 -10.93
N LYS A 415 16.24 8.37 -9.97
CA LYS A 415 17.09 9.20 -9.11
C LYS A 415 18.17 9.95 -9.92
N SER A 416 18.79 9.26 -10.88
CA SER A 416 19.80 9.86 -11.75
C SER A 416 19.22 10.99 -12.61
N LEU A 417 18.00 10.81 -13.12
CA LEU A 417 17.34 11.83 -13.94
C LEU A 417 16.92 13.05 -13.10
N LEU A 418 16.34 12.82 -11.92
CA LEU A 418 15.89 13.89 -11.01
C LEU A 418 17.06 14.71 -10.42
N SER A 419 18.25 14.14 -10.30
CA SER A 419 19.42 14.88 -9.80
C SER A 419 19.97 15.90 -10.80
N GLY A 420 19.47 15.89 -12.04
CA GLY A 420 19.85 16.82 -13.11
C GLY A 420 18.75 17.80 -13.52
N LEU A 421 17.53 17.64 -12.97
CA LEU A 421 16.40 18.56 -13.07
C LEU A 421 16.40 19.51 -11.88
#